data_84a3b039de06a4d26001ad055d0a6077
#
_entry.id   84a3b039de06a4d26001ad055d0a6077
#
_cell.length_a   1.000
_cell.length_b   1.000
_cell.length_c   1.000
_cell.angle_alpha   90.00
_cell.angle_beta   90.00
_cell.angle_gamma   90.00
#
_symmetry.space_group_name_H-M   'P 1'
#
loop_
_entity.id
_entity.type
_entity.pdbx_description
1 polymer ?
#
loop_
_entity_poly.entity_id
_entity_poly.type
_entity_poly.pdbx_seq_one_letter_code
_entity_poly.pdbx_strand_id
1 'polypeptide(L)'
;MTNFGADTPFILLAKITVKEDKVSEYLELAYKTDKAVEAVEPGMLHHTFDQDPENPLVFVWSEAYKNDEAFIAHLANPAVGEYLKEHPKLADDFTVEVYGTVGNKCLEVMKGTGVPFKVFQSKLGYSRL
;
A
#
# COMPACT_ATOMS: atom_id res chain seq x y z
N MET A 1 18.49 -8.35 19.82
CA MET A 1 17.82 -9.35 18.99
C MET A 1 16.51 -8.80 18.45
N THR A 2 16.23 -9.00 17.19
CA THR A 2 14.99 -8.52 16.58
C THR A 2 13.94 -9.63 16.58
N ASN A 3 12.66 -9.23 16.77
CA ASN A 3 11.53 -10.14 16.68
C ASN A 3 10.69 -9.86 15.43
N PHE A 4 11.35 -9.45 14.36
CA PHE A 4 10.67 -9.15 13.10
C PHE A 4 10.57 -10.39 12.22
N GLY A 5 9.45 -10.55 11.57
CA GLY A 5 9.21 -11.67 10.66
C GLY A 5 7.83 -11.60 10.04
N ALA A 6 7.37 -12.75 9.51
CA ALA A 6 6.08 -12.83 8.81
C ALA A 6 4.88 -12.45 9.67
N ASP A 7 4.99 -12.56 10.99
CA ASP A 7 3.90 -12.28 11.91
C ASP A 7 3.99 -10.91 12.58
N THR A 8 4.92 -10.06 12.14
CA THR A 8 5.09 -8.72 12.73
C THR A 8 4.53 -7.65 11.82
N PRO A 9 4.05 -6.53 12.40
CA PRO A 9 3.54 -5.41 11.60
C PRO A 9 4.62 -4.78 10.74
N PHE A 10 4.20 -4.22 9.62
CA PHE A 10 5.08 -3.43 8.77
C PHE A 10 4.31 -2.27 8.13
N ILE A 11 5.06 -1.28 7.63
CA ILE A 11 4.52 -0.09 7.02
C ILE A 11 4.83 -0.13 5.52
N LEU A 12 3.88 0.33 4.72
CA LEU A 12 4.04 0.43 3.28
C LEU A 12 3.62 1.83 2.84
N LEU A 13 4.47 2.46 2.04
CA LEU A 13 4.17 3.74 1.41
C LEU A 13 4.12 3.53 -0.09
N ALA A 14 2.98 3.86 -0.69
CA ALA A 14 2.80 3.76 -2.14
C ALA A 14 2.63 5.17 -2.71
N LYS A 15 3.65 5.63 -3.44
CA LYS A 15 3.68 6.97 -4.01
C LYS A 15 3.21 6.95 -5.46
N ILE A 16 2.30 7.86 -5.78
CA ILE A 16 1.75 7.99 -7.13
C ILE A 16 1.74 9.44 -7.57
N THR A 17 1.77 9.63 -8.89
CA THR A 17 1.57 10.96 -9.49
C THR A 17 0.34 10.86 -10.40
N VAL A 18 -0.73 11.55 -10.03
CA VAL A 18 -1.98 11.57 -10.77
C VAL A 18 -1.83 12.48 -11.99
N LYS A 19 -2.48 12.14 -13.09
CA LYS A 19 -2.52 12.99 -14.29
C LYS A 19 -3.24 14.29 -13.96
N GLU A 20 -2.78 15.40 -14.56
CA GLU A 20 -3.19 16.76 -14.21
C GLU A 20 -4.71 16.98 -14.19
N ASP A 21 -5.43 16.42 -15.13
CA ASP A 21 -6.88 16.60 -15.24
C ASP A 21 -7.70 15.43 -14.66
N LYS A 22 -7.05 14.55 -13.88
CA LYS A 22 -7.66 13.32 -13.38
C LYS A 22 -7.74 13.22 -11.86
N VAL A 23 -7.43 14.30 -11.15
CA VAL A 23 -7.39 14.26 -9.68
C VAL A 23 -8.76 13.90 -9.08
N SER A 24 -9.84 14.51 -9.55
CA SER A 24 -11.18 14.21 -9.02
C SER A 24 -11.57 12.75 -9.26
N GLU A 25 -11.31 12.22 -10.45
CA GLU A 25 -11.60 10.82 -10.78
C GLU A 25 -10.75 9.87 -9.93
N TYR A 26 -9.48 10.22 -9.72
CA TYR A 26 -8.60 9.39 -8.91
C TYR A 26 -9.05 9.38 -7.44
N LEU A 27 -9.46 10.52 -6.90
CA LEU A 27 -9.95 10.59 -5.52
C LEU A 27 -11.24 9.77 -5.35
N GLU A 28 -12.10 9.73 -6.34
CA GLU A 28 -13.29 8.86 -6.29
C GLU A 28 -12.91 7.39 -6.26
N LEU A 29 -11.96 6.99 -7.12
CA LEU A 29 -11.44 5.63 -7.14
C LEU A 29 -10.79 5.26 -5.81
N ALA A 30 -9.94 6.16 -5.29
CA ALA A 30 -9.25 5.95 -4.02
C ALA A 30 -10.24 5.82 -2.88
N TYR A 31 -11.26 6.67 -2.82
CA TYR A 31 -12.30 6.60 -1.79
C TYR A 31 -13.05 5.27 -1.82
N LYS A 32 -13.47 4.86 -3.00
CA LYS A 32 -14.18 3.58 -3.19
C LYS A 32 -13.34 2.40 -2.74
N THR A 33 -12.06 2.41 -3.10
CA THR A 33 -11.11 1.35 -2.72
C THR A 33 -10.90 1.34 -1.22
N ASP A 34 -10.67 2.51 -0.63
CA ASP A 34 -10.49 2.67 0.81
C ASP A 34 -11.67 2.10 1.61
N LYS A 35 -12.89 2.40 1.20
CA LYS A 35 -14.09 1.89 1.88
C LYS A 35 -14.22 0.37 1.77
N ALA A 36 -13.85 -0.19 0.64
CA ALA A 36 -13.85 -1.64 0.47
C ALA A 36 -12.79 -2.32 1.33
N VAL A 37 -11.62 -1.69 1.48
CA VAL A 37 -10.55 -2.19 2.36
C VAL A 37 -11.02 -2.14 3.82
N GLU A 38 -11.53 -1.02 4.26
CA GLU A 38 -12.03 -0.84 5.62
C GLU A 38 -13.08 -1.90 5.99
N ALA A 39 -13.96 -2.21 5.04
CA ALA A 39 -15.07 -3.14 5.29
C ALA A 39 -14.65 -4.59 5.49
N VAL A 40 -13.57 -5.05 4.83
CA VAL A 40 -13.26 -6.50 4.78
C VAL A 40 -11.84 -6.86 5.17
N GLU A 41 -10.98 -5.89 5.51
CA GLU A 41 -9.58 -6.15 5.84
C GLU A 41 -9.23 -5.70 7.26
N PRO A 42 -9.56 -6.48 8.29
CA PRO A 42 -9.26 -6.09 9.67
C PRO A 42 -7.75 -6.05 9.97
N GLY A 43 -6.93 -6.67 9.14
CA GLY A 43 -5.47 -6.64 9.28
C GLY A 43 -4.81 -5.38 8.71
N MET A 44 -5.56 -4.53 8.01
CA MET A 44 -5.10 -3.21 7.61
C MET A 44 -5.33 -2.24 8.77
N LEU A 45 -4.27 -1.92 9.49
CA LEU A 45 -4.36 -1.15 10.73
C LEU A 45 -4.38 0.36 10.52
N HIS A 46 -3.90 0.80 9.38
CA HIS A 46 -3.85 2.20 9.00
C HIS A 46 -3.89 2.28 7.48
N HIS A 47 -4.74 3.13 6.95
CA HIS A 47 -4.91 3.24 5.50
C HIS A 47 -5.38 4.65 5.16
N THR A 48 -4.44 5.53 4.78
CA THR A 48 -4.76 6.90 4.42
C THR A 48 -4.15 7.25 3.07
N PHE A 49 -4.77 8.20 2.39
CA PHE A 49 -4.33 8.71 1.11
C PHE A 49 -3.96 10.17 1.29
N ASP A 50 -2.66 10.45 1.28
CA ASP A 50 -2.11 11.72 1.73
C ASP A 50 -1.54 12.51 0.55
N GLN A 51 -1.88 13.79 0.46
CA GLN A 51 -1.44 14.65 -0.63
C GLN A 51 -0.16 15.39 -0.25
N ASP A 52 0.79 15.44 -1.20
CA ASP A 52 2.01 16.23 -1.06
C ASP A 52 1.64 17.71 -0.95
N PRO A 53 2.12 18.44 0.07
CA PRO A 53 1.79 19.85 0.23
C PRO A 53 2.40 20.77 -0.84
N GLU A 54 3.42 20.28 -1.56
CA GLU A 54 4.11 21.07 -2.57
C GLU A 54 3.73 20.72 -4.00
N ASN A 55 3.14 19.54 -4.21
CA ASN A 55 2.71 19.11 -5.54
C ASN A 55 1.34 18.44 -5.45
N PRO A 56 0.27 19.13 -5.87
CA PRO A 56 -1.10 18.62 -5.72
C PRO A 56 -1.40 17.36 -6.55
N LEU A 57 -0.50 16.94 -7.44
CA LEU A 57 -0.67 15.73 -8.23
C LEU A 57 -0.04 14.51 -7.56
N VAL A 58 0.79 14.71 -6.55
CA VAL A 58 1.49 13.64 -5.85
C VAL A 58 0.74 13.24 -4.60
N PHE A 59 0.47 11.95 -4.48
CA PHE A 59 -0.21 11.35 -3.32
C PHE A 59 0.57 10.14 -2.85
N VAL A 60 0.41 9.83 -1.57
CA VAL A 60 1.00 8.65 -0.96
C VAL A 60 -0.09 7.88 -0.20
N TRP A 61 -0.26 6.60 -0.51
CA TRP A 61 -0.96 5.69 0.38
C TRP A 61 -0.04 5.38 1.56
N SER A 62 -0.49 5.66 2.76
CA SER A 62 0.21 5.29 3.98
C SER A 62 -0.55 4.12 4.59
N GLU A 63 0.12 2.97 4.68
CA GLU A 63 -0.53 1.72 5.06
C GLU A 63 0.26 1.01 6.14
N ALA A 64 -0.44 0.44 7.12
CA ALA A 64 0.17 -0.39 8.13
C ALA A 64 -0.55 -1.75 8.15
N TYR A 65 0.21 -2.80 7.95
CA TYR A 65 -0.29 -4.17 7.92
C TYR A 65 0.05 -4.89 9.22
N LYS A 66 -0.90 -5.65 9.73
CA LYS A 66 -0.70 -6.43 10.95
C LYS A 66 0.39 -7.48 10.78
N ASN A 67 0.47 -8.08 9.60
CA ASN A 67 1.42 -9.15 9.27
C ASN A 67 1.39 -9.40 7.75
N ASP A 68 2.17 -10.40 7.30
CA ASP A 68 2.21 -10.79 5.88
C ASP A 68 0.82 -11.19 5.34
N GLU A 69 0.06 -11.95 6.11
CA GLU A 69 -1.27 -12.41 5.68
C GLU A 69 -2.21 -11.24 5.40
N ALA A 70 -2.08 -10.14 6.14
CA ALA A 70 -2.88 -8.95 5.92
C ALA A 70 -2.59 -8.32 4.55
N PHE A 71 -1.33 -8.32 4.12
CA PHE A 71 -0.97 -7.83 2.79
C PHE A 71 -1.48 -8.77 1.69
N ILE A 72 -1.33 -10.07 1.90
CA ILE A 72 -1.81 -11.08 0.95
C ILE A 72 -3.33 -10.94 0.77
N ALA A 73 -4.06 -10.74 1.88
CA ALA A 73 -5.50 -10.49 1.83
C ALA A 73 -5.84 -9.20 1.08
N HIS A 74 -5.01 -8.16 1.24
CA HIS A 74 -5.19 -6.89 0.53
C HIS A 74 -5.13 -7.10 -0.98
N LEU A 75 -4.13 -7.81 -1.47
CA LEU A 75 -3.97 -8.09 -2.90
C LEU A 75 -5.04 -9.07 -3.43
N ALA A 76 -5.67 -9.84 -2.55
CA ALA A 76 -6.78 -10.73 -2.91
C ALA A 76 -8.13 -10.01 -2.89
N ASN A 77 -8.21 -8.80 -2.37
CA ASN A 77 -9.44 -8.02 -2.35
C ASN A 77 -9.79 -7.58 -3.78
N PRO A 78 -10.96 -7.95 -4.32
CA PRO A 78 -11.33 -7.58 -5.68
C PRO A 78 -11.32 -6.08 -5.95
N ALA A 79 -11.65 -5.26 -4.96
CA ALA A 79 -11.62 -3.80 -5.11
C ALA A 79 -10.21 -3.28 -5.32
N VAL A 80 -9.21 -3.89 -4.67
CA VAL A 80 -7.80 -3.55 -4.86
C VAL A 80 -7.33 -3.94 -6.26
N GLY A 81 -7.75 -5.12 -6.74
CA GLY A 81 -7.47 -5.56 -8.10
C GLY A 81 -8.02 -4.59 -9.13
N GLU A 82 -9.25 -4.13 -8.94
CA GLU A 82 -9.88 -3.14 -9.81
C GLU A 82 -9.15 -1.81 -9.78
N TYR A 83 -8.74 -1.37 -8.58
CA TYR A 83 -7.95 -0.15 -8.40
C TYR A 83 -6.64 -0.22 -9.19
N LEU A 84 -5.91 -1.33 -9.07
CA LEU A 84 -4.65 -1.50 -9.79
C LEU A 84 -4.83 -1.49 -11.29
N LYS A 85 -5.95 -2.02 -11.77
CA LYS A 85 -6.30 -2.03 -13.19
C LYS A 85 -6.63 -0.63 -13.71
N GLU A 86 -7.30 0.18 -12.90
CA GLU A 86 -7.70 1.53 -13.28
C GLU A 86 -6.59 2.57 -13.12
N HIS A 87 -5.64 2.31 -12.22
CA HIS A 87 -4.56 3.24 -11.90
C HIS A 87 -3.83 3.79 -13.14
N PRO A 88 -3.34 2.97 -14.08
CA PRO A 88 -2.55 3.51 -15.20
C PRO A 88 -3.34 4.41 -16.15
N LYS A 89 -4.66 4.38 -16.10
CA LYS A 89 -5.50 5.28 -16.90
C LYS A 89 -5.54 6.69 -16.32
N LEU A 90 -5.29 6.83 -15.01
CA LEU A 90 -5.47 8.07 -14.25
C LEU A 90 -4.18 8.62 -13.67
N ALA A 91 -3.10 7.84 -13.68
CA ALA A 91 -1.84 8.23 -13.05
C ALA A 91 -0.63 7.79 -13.88
N ASP A 92 0.50 8.43 -13.63
CA ASP A 92 1.72 8.23 -14.42
C ASP A 92 2.71 7.27 -13.77
N ASP A 93 2.78 7.21 -12.45
CA ASP A 93 3.72 6.35 -11.77
C ASP A 93 3.11 5.70 -10.53
N PHE A 94 3.82 4.68 -10.03
CA PHE A 94 3.43 3.94 -8.84
C PHE A 94 4.70 3.27 -8.31
N THR A 95 5.17 3.72 -7.17
CA THR A 95 6.34 3.12 -6.51
C THR A 95 6.02 2.82 -5.06
N VAL A 96 6.59 1.73 -4.54
CA VAL A 96 6.28 1.24 -3.20
C VAL A 96 7.55 1.12 -2.37
N GLU A 97 7.48 1.59 -1.13
CA GLU A 97 8.51 1.37 -0.13
C GLU A 97 7.87 0.66 1.07
N VAL A 98 8.55 -0.37 1.54
CA VAL A 98 8.12 -1.17 2.69
C VAL A 98 9.15 -1.02 3.80
N TYR A 99 8.68 -0.79 5.01
CA TYR A 99 9.53 -0.63 6.19
C TYR A 99 9.12 -1.69 7.21
N GLY A 100 9.97 -2.71 7.36
CA GLY A 100 9.70 -3.84 8.23
C GLY A 100 10.36 -5.10 7.71
N THR A 101 9.95 -6.25 8.22
CA THR A 101 10.44 -7.54 7.76
C THR A 101 9.26 -8.34 7.24
N VAL A 102 9.35 -8.77 5.99
CA VAL A 102 8.31 -9.57 5.34
C VAL A 102 8.87 -10.92 4.93
N GLY A 103 8.01 -11.93 4.91
CA GLY A 103 8.39 -13.29 4.53
C GLY A 103 8.40 -13.49 3.01
N ASN A 104 8.90 -14.66 2.60
CA ASN A 104 9.08 -14.97 1.18
C ASN A 104 7.79 -14.97 0.37
N LYS A 105 6.70 -15.49 0.95
CA LYS A 105 5.40 -15.53 0.27
C LYS A 105 4.88 -14.12 0.01
N CYS A 106 5.02 -13.24 1.00
CA CYS A 106 4.63 -11.84 0.85
C CYS A 106 5.47 -11.14 -0.22
N LEU A 107 6.78 -11.39 -0.25
CA LEU A 107 7.67 -10.85 -1.28
C LEU A 107 7.26 -11.32 -2.68
N GLU A 108 6.87 -12.58 -2.83
CA GLU A 108 6.42 -13.10 -4.12
C GLU A 108 5.13 -12.42 -4.58
N VAL A 109 4.20 -12.19 -3.65
CA VAL A 109 2.96 -11.47 -3.96
C VAL A 109 3.27 -10.03 -4.39
N MET A 110 4.20 -9.35 -3.70
CA MET A 110 4.65 -8.01 -4.08
C MET A 110 5.23 -7.99 -5.48
N LYS A 111 6.10 -8.95 -5.80
CA LYS A 111 6.69 -9.06 -7.14
C LYS A 111 5.62 -9.28 -8.21
N GLY A 112 4.60 -10.05 -7.88
CA GLY A 112 3.49 -10.35 -8.79
C GLY A 112 2.68 -9.14 -9.22
N THR A 113 2.71 -8.04 -8.48
CA THR A 113 1.98 -6.83 -8.84
C THR A 113 2.59 -6.10 -10.04
N GLY A 114 3.86 -6.33 -10.34
CA GLY A 114 4.57 -5.58 -11.36
C GLY A 114 4.93 -4.15 -10.97
N VAL A 115 4.55 -3.72 -9.77
CA VAL A 115 4.86 -2.38 -9.26
C VAL A 115 6.27 -2.37 -8.67
N PRO A 116 7.14 -1.41 -9.03
CA PRO A 116 8.46 -1.29 -8.43
C PRO A 116 8.37 -1.11 -6.92
N PHE A 117 9.14 -1.89 -6.17
CA PHE A 117 9.13 -1.79 -4.72
C PHE A 117 10.51 -2.01 -4.12
N LYS A 118 10.69 -1.51 -2.90
CA LYS A 118 11.91 -1.68 -2.13
C LYS A 118 11.54 -1.99 -0.68
N VAL A 119 12.17 -3.00 -0.10
CA VAL A 119 11.94 -3.36 1.30
C VAL A 119 13.12 -2.88 2.13
N PHE A 120 12.85 -1.96 3.05
CA PHE A 120 13.82 -1.52 4.06
C PHE A 120 13.62 -2.42 5.28
N GLN A 121 14.48 -3.43 5.39
CA GLN A 121 14.35 -4.45 6.41
C GLN A 121 14.68 -3.91 7.79
N SER A 122 13.78 -4.13 8.75
CA SER A 122 13.99 -3.65 10.12
C SER A 122 15.15 -4.38 10.78
N LYS A 123 16.07 -3.61 11.38
CA LYS A 123 17.24 -4.13 12.06
C LYS A 123 17.16 -3.94 13.58
N LEU A 124 16.38 -2.97 14.03
CA LEU A 124 16.15 -2.71 15.45
C LEU A 124 14.90 -1.85 15.60
N GLY A 125 14.43 -1.74 16.81
CA GLY A 125 13.26 -0.95 17.14
C GLY A 125 12.07 -1.83 17.52
N TYR A 126 10.89 -1.21 17.60
CA TYR A 126 9.66 -1.91 17.94
C TYR A 126 8.47 -1.20 17.29
N SER A 127 7.36 -1.94 17.18
CA SER A 127 6.08 -1.39 16.75
C SER A 127 5.00 -1.78 17.74
N ARG A 128 4.09 -0.86 18.04
CA ARG A 128 2.92 -1.12 18.88
C ARG A 128 1.62 -1.17 18.09
N LEU A 129 1.75 -1.34 16.80
CA LEU A 129 0.58 -1.50 15.92
C LEU A 129 -0.15 -2.83 16.16
#